data_4e6581edd3822ccb0151cc6cfb0125be
#
_entry.id   4e6581edd3822ccb0151cc6cfb0125be
#
_cell.length_a   1.000
_cell.length_b   1.000
_cell.length_c   1.000
_cell.angle_alpha   90.00
_cell.angle_beta   90.00
_cell.angle_gamma   90.00
#
_symmetry.space_group_name_H-M   'P 1'
#
loop_
_entity.id
_entity.type
_entity.pdbx_description
1 polymer ?
#
loop_
_entity_poly.entity_id
_entity_poly.type
_entity_poly.pdbx_seq_one_letter_code
_entity_poly.pdbx_strand_id
1 'polypeptide(L)'
;MKKLTAIFMSAVMCFLFAGCSNETAQSSDGQASTDSVSSAEVEIPKPDGFKVDGTKLIDGYGEEFVMRGVNHAYTWFKSDTDTALEGIEYVGSNTVRLVLSDGDQWDKVSRAELKSLIRKCKKKNLIAVLEIHDGAGKDEVSYLEHAVDYWIEMKDLLGENKAYTIVNIANEWYGTYNDLETWRDAYINAVKKLRDAGIENTLIVDSAGWGQYADSVLKYGNEILKADKEANTMFAVHMYGTAGKNEETVKNTIDTAIKNNICLLIGEFGWKHNGGNVAYDTIMQYSTEKNIGYLAWSWKGNGDDVSYLDVSRDWAGVDLTTEWGKPLVEGEYGIKETSKTCSVYTKYASDDTSSDDETAE
;
A
#
# COMPACT_ATOMS: atom_id res chain seq x y z
N MET A 1 -46.99 26.29 3.74
CA MET A 1 -48.06 25.75 4.60
C MET A 1 -47.77 24.28 4.90
N LYS A 2 -47.86 23.95 6.20
CA LYS A 2 -47.84 22.61 6.83
C LYS A 2 -46.49 21.88 6.92
N LYS A 3 -45.88 22.09 8.09
CA LYS A 3 -44.90 21.25 8.77
C LYS A 3 -45.55 19.95 9.24
N LEU A 4 -44.85 18.83 9.13
CA LEU A 4 -45.18 17.62 9.89
C LEU A 4 -43.94 17.21 10.68
N THR A 5 -44.08 17.29 11.98
CA THR A 5 -43.13 16.84 13.00
C THR A 5 -43.54 15.43 13.41
N ALA A 6 -42.60 14.46 13.36
CA ALA A 6 -42.81 13.12 13.91
C ALA A 6 -41.95 12.98 15.19
N ILE A 7 -42.65 12.74 16.30
CA ILE A 7 -42.10 12.46 17.62
C ILE A 7 -41.97 10.96 17.75
N PHE A 8 -40.77 10.47 18.10
CA PHE A 8 -40.60 9.08 18.55
C PHE A 8 -40.45 9.05 20.07
N MET A 9 -41.37 8.33 20.68
CA MET A 9 -41.50 8.11 22.10
C MET A 9 -40.70 6.85 22.50
N SER A 10 -39.72 7.01 23.40
CA SER A 10 -39.01 5.88 24.05
C SER A 10 -39.84 5.38 25.21
N ALA A 11 -40.11 4.08 25.20
CA ALA A 11 -40.72 3.37 26.36
C ALA A 11 -39.60 2.73 27.18
N VAL A 12 -39.47 3.18 28.42
CA VAL A 12 -38.65 2.55 29.48
C VAL A 12 -39.56 1.58 30.23
N MET A 13 -39.15 0.33 30.31
CA MET A 13 -39.87 -0.71 31.06
C MET A 13 -39.02 -1.08 32.29
N CYS A 14 -39.44 -0.54 33.46
CA CYS A 14 -38.92 -0.94 34.76
C CYS A 14 -39.67 -2.18 35.26
N PHE A 15 -38.96 -3.24 35.64
CA PHE A 15 -39.48 -4.31 36.44
C PHE A 15 -38.97 -4.19 37.88
N LEU A 16 -39.90 -3.92 38.79
CA LEU A 16 -39.72 -4.04 40.23
C LEU A 16 -40.20 -5.44 40.66
N PHE A 17 -39.36 -6.17 41.37
CA PHE A 17 -39.82 -7.26 42.24
C PHE A 17 -39.37 -6.97 43.68
N ALA A 18 -40.33 -6.78 44.53
CA ALA A 18 -40.18 -6.78 45.96
C ALA A 18 -40.64 -8.15 46.50
N GLY A 19 -39.95 -8.67 47.48
CA GLY A 19 -40.35 -9.87 48.20
C GLY A 19 -39.49 -10.03 49.45
N CYS A 20 -40.05 -9.66 50.63
CA CYS A 20 -39.47 -9.88 51.96
C CYS A 20 -39.69 -11.34 52.43
N SER A 21 -38.77 -11.88 53.22
CA SER A 21 -38.94 -12.17 54.67
C SER A 21 -37.93 -13.21 55.19
N ASN A 22 -37.27 -12.79 56.21
CA ASN A 22 -36.89 -13.35 57.52
C ASN A 22 -36.32 -14.74 57.76
N GLU A 23 -35.18 -14.64 58.49
CA GLU A 23 -34.70 -15.39 59.68
C GLU A 23 -34.20 -16.85 59.42
N THR A 24 -32.95 -17.12 59.73
CA THR A 24 -32.35 -17.39 61.07
C THR A 24 -30.84 -17.70 60.90
N ALA A 25 -30.06 -17.27 61.86
CA ALA A 25 -28.63 -17.51 61.98
C ALA A 25 -28.29 -18.96 62.30
N GLN A 26 -27.29 -19.51 61.61
CA GLN A 26 -26.41 -20.53 62.20
C GLN A 26 -25.02 -20.44 61.55
N SER A 27 -24.03 -20.25 62.40
CA SER A 27 -22.59 -20.24 62.10
C SER A 27 -22.12 -21.64 61.67
N SER A 28 -21.40 -21.69 60.56
CA SER A 28 -20.43 -22.76 60.31
C SER A 28 -19.34 -22.24 59.39
N ASP A 29 -18.09 -22.40 59.81
CA ASP A 29 -16.86 -22.15 59.06
C ASP A 29 -16.95 -22.81 57.68
N GLY A 30 -16.79 -22.00 56.64
CA GLY A 30 -16.74 -22.44 55.24
C GLY A 30 -15.66 -21.65 54.51
N GLN A 31 -14.62 -22.31 54.25
CA GLN A 31 -13.46 -21.96 53.43
C GLN A 31 -13.88 -21.16 52.18
N ALA A 32 -13.42 -19.94 52.06
CA ALA A 32 -13.61 -19.15 50.86
C ALA A 32 -12.77 -19.73 49.71
N SER A 33 -13.42 -20.43 48.80
CA SER A 33 -12.88 -20.78 47.52
C SER A 33 -12.78 -19.46 46.70
N THR A 34 -11.61 -18.95 46.55
CA THR A 34 -11.33 -17.93 45.54
C THR A 34 -11.42 -18.62 44.19
N ASP A 35 -12.59 -18.55 43.56
CA ASP A 35 -12.70 -18.82 42.14
C ASP A 35 -11.87 -17.75 41.41
N SER A 36 -10.65 -18.11 41.04
CA SER A 36 -9.85 -17.35 40.09
C SER A 36 -10.59 -17.43 38.76
N VAL A 37 -11.30 -16.35 38.41
CA VAL A 37 -11.78 -16.13 37.05
C VAL A 37 -10.55 -16.03 36.20
N SER A 38 -10.17 -17.13 35.55
CA SER A 38 -9.17 -17.14 34.48
C SER A 38 -9.73 -16.22 33.40
N SER A 39 -9.16 -15.03 33.30
CA SER A 39 -9.34 -14.20 32.11
C SER A 39 -8.73 -14.99 30.94
N ALA A 40 -9.57 -15.62 30.14
CA ALA A 40 -9.13 -16.20 28.89
C ALA A 40 -8.49 -15.06 28.10
N GLU A 41 -7.17 -15.12 27.88
CA GLU A 41 -6.50 -14.22 26.94
C GLU A 41 -7.20 -14.40 25.60
N VAL A 42 -7.81 -13.32 25.11
CA VAL A 42 -8.39 -13.29 23.77
C VAL A 42 -7.22 -13.34 22.80
N GLU A 43 -7.01 -14.49 22.17
CA GLU A 43 -5.98 -14.66 21.17
C GLU A 43 -6.26 -13.72 19.99
N ILE A 44 -5.41 -12.69 19.80
CA ILE A 44 -5.51 -11.75 18.68
C ILE A 44 -5.15 -12.49 17.41
N PRO A 45 -6.07 -12.60 16.42
CA PRO A 45 -5.77 -13.28 15.17
C PRO A 45 -4.64 -12.54 14.42
N LYS A 46 -3.68 -13.30 13.91
CA LYS A 46 -2.63 -12.72 13.05
C LYS A 46 -3.25 -12.30 11.72
N PRO A 47 -2.86 -11.11 11.18
CA PRO A 47 -3.34 -10.70 9.87
C PRO A 47 -2.79 -11.63 8.78
N ASP A 48 -3.60 -11.94 7.79
CA ASP A 48 -3.18 -12.61 6.56
C ASP A 48 -2.48 -11.60 5.61
N GLY A 49 -2.03 -12.04 4.43
CA GLY A 49 -1.53 -11.16 3.38
C GLY A 49 -2.62 -10.33 2.73
N PHE A 50 -2.21 -9.27 2.05
CA PHE A 50 -3.10 -8.52 1.17
C PHE A 50 -3.67 -9.43 0.07
N LYS A 51 -4.91 -9.11 -0.38
CA LYS A 51 -5.59 -9.82 -1.47
C LYS A 51 -6.28 -8.86 -2.42
N VAL A 52 -6.28 -9.22 -3.69
CA VAL A 52 -7.07 -8.54 -4.71
C VAL A 52 -8.48 -9.14 -4.73
N ASP A 53 -9.50 -8.30 -4.61
CA ASP A 53 -10.91 -8.67 -4.79
C ASP A 53 -11.56 -7.74 -5.82
N GLY A 54 -11.62 -8.22 -7.04
CA GLY A 54 -12.09 -7.41 -8.16
C GLY A 54 -11.21 -6.20 -8.41
N THR A 55 -11.74 -5.00 -8.21
CA THR A 55 -11.01 -3.74 -8.35
C THR A 55 -10.37 -3.26 -7.05
N LYS A 56 -10.53 -4.00 -5.95
CA LYS A 56 -10.14 -3.60 -4.60
C LYS A 56 -8.90 -4.33 -4.13
N LEU A 57 -8.12 -3.64 -3.31
CA LEU A 57 -7.10 -4.24 -2.48
C LEU A 57 -7.67 -4.41 -1.07
N ILE A 58 -7.60 -5.64 -0.55
CA ILE A 58 -8.11 -6.00 0.77
C ILE A 58 -6.93 -6.33 1.68
N ASP A 59 -6.90 -5.79 2.88
CA ASP A 59 -5.83 -6.02 3.84
C ASP A 59 -5.98 -7.34 4.61
N GLY A 60 -5.01 -7.67 5.45
CA GLY A 60 -4.93 -8.93 6.17
C GLY A 60 -6.05 -9.18 7.18
N TYR A 61 -6.88 -8.19 7.48
CA TYR A 61 -8.07 -8.32 8.32
C TYR A 61 -9.39 -8.17 7.55
N GLY A 62 -9.33 -8.15 6.22
CA GLY A 62 -10.50 -8.13 5.34
C GLY A 62 -11.09 -6.75 5.09
N GLU A 63 -10.37 -5.67 5.42
CA GLU A 63 -10.80 -4.29 5.15
C GLU A 63 -10.25 -3.81 3.79
N GLU A 64 -11.04 -2.98 3.08
CA GLU A 64 -10.55 -2.33 1.87
C GLU A 64 -9.44 -1.32 2.20
N PHE A 65 -8.29 -1.46 1.55
CA PHE A 65 -7.14 -0.59 1.74
C PHE A 65 -6.83 0.23 0.49
N VAL A 66 -6.83 1.54 0.64
CA VAL A 66 -6.52 2.48 -0.45
C VAL A 66 -5.18 3.14 -0.17
N MET A 67 -4.18 2.86 -1.00
CA MET A 67 -2.83 3.41 -0.85
C MET A 67 -2.83 4.92 -1.05
N ARG A 68 -2.20 5.64 -0.12
CA ARG A 68 -1.91 7.07 -0.19
C ARG A 68 -0.48 7.30 0.28
N GLY A 69 0.40 7.72 -0.61
CA GLY A 69 1.79 7.87 -0.23
C GLY A 69 2.70 8.35 -1.34
N VAL A 70 3.97 8.04 -1.18
CA VAL A 70 5.04 8.51 -2.04
C VAL A 70 6.05 7.40 -2.32
N ASN A 71 6.85 7.60 -3.37
CA ASN A 71 8.03 6.81 -3.66
C ASN A 71 9.24 7.35 -2.86
N HIS A 72 10.05 6.46 -2.28
CA HIS A 72 11.33 6.78 -1.66
C HIS A 72 12.46 6.06 -2.39
N ALA A 73 13.38 6.82 -2.89
CA ALA A 73 14.51 6.37 -3.71
C ALA A 73 15.63 5.73 -2.87
N TYR A 74 15.30 4.64 -2.14
CA TYR A 74 16.17 3.99 -1.16
C TYR A 74 17.54 3.63 -1.71
N THR A 75 17.61 3.01 -2.89
CA THR A 75 18.87 2.54 -3.49
C THR A 75 19.93 3.65 -3.57
N TRP A 76 19.52 4.88 -3.78
CA TRP A 76 20.42 6.03 -3.92
C TRP A 76 20.59 6.85 -2.65
N PHE A 77 19.66 6.73 -1.67
CA PHE A 77 19.63 7.56 -0.46
C PHE A 77 19.46 6.73 0.81
N LYS A 78 20.25 5.64 0.92
CA LYS A 78 20.19 4.70 2.04
C LYS A 78 20.40 5.38 3.41
N SER A 79 21.32 6.35 3.48
CA SER A 79 21.64 7.09 4.72
C SER A 79 20.51 7.98 5.23
N ASP A 80 19.64 8.43 4.33
CA ASP A 80 18.58 9.40 4.64
C ASP A 80 17.24 8.72 4.93
N THR A 81 17.18 7.39 4.78
CA THR A 81 15.95 6.61 4.81
C THR A 81 15.19 6.72 6.15
N ASP A 82 15.89 6.73 7.28
CA ASP A 82 15.21 6.82 8.57
C ASP A 82 14.47 8.16 8.71
N THR A 83 15.14 9.26 8.38
CA THR A 83 14.54 10.59 8.36
C THR A 83 13.45 10.71 7.30
N ALA A 84 13.63 10.10 6.12
CA ALA A 84 12.61 10.08 5.07
C ALA A 84 11.34 9.36 5.51
N LEU A 85 11.46 8.18 6.11
CA LEU A 85 10.30 7.42 6.60
C LEU A 85 9.58 8.15 7.74
N GLU A 86 10.30 8.87 8.62
CA GLU A 86 9.69 9.75 9.62
C GLU A 86 8.90 10.88 8.98
N GLY A 87 9.47 11.52 7.96
CA GLY A 87 8.78 12.57 7.21
C GLY A 87 7.56 12.07 6.45
N ILE A 88 7.65 10.90 5.82
CA ILE A 88 6.55 10.26 5.08
C ILE A 88 5.39 9.89 6.02
N GLU A 89 5.69 9.37 7.22
CA GLU A 89 4.69 9.14 8.27
C GLU A 89 4.08 10.47 8.75
N TYR A 90 4.93 11.46 9.05
CA TYR A 90 4.51 12.78 9.55
C TYR A 90 3.51 13.50 8.63
N VAL A 91 3.66 13.35 7.31
CA VAL A 91 2.71 13.91 6.34
C VAL A 91 1.43 13.07 6.19
N GLY A 92 1.30 11.97 6.93
CA GLY A 92 0.08 11.15 6.97
C GLY A 92 0.00 10.07 5.90
N SER A 93 1.10 9.72 5.21
CA SER A 93 1.11 8.59 4.27
C SER A 93 0.77 7.28 4.99
N ASN A 94 0.05 6.38 4.32
CA ASN A 94 -0.18 5.01 4.78
C ASN A 94 0.67 3.98 4.04
N THR A 95 1.33 4.41 2.96
CA THR A 95 2.13 3.56 2.07
C THR A 95 3.39 4.28 1.64
N VAL A 96 4.49 3.55 1.54
CA VAL A 96 5.72 3.99 0.87
C VAL A 96 6.13 2.96 -0.18
N ARG A 97 6.43 3.41 -1.41
CA ARG A 97 7.03 2.55 -2.43
C ARG A 97 8.54 2.75 -2.39
N LEU A 98 9.27 1.67 -2.16
CA LEU A 98 10.71 1.65 -1.95
C LEU A 98 11.43 1.19 -3.21
N VAL A 99 12.26 2.07 -3.76
CA VAL A 99 13.13 1.80 -4.91
C VAL A 99 14.28 0.91 -4.45
N LEU A 100 14.32 -0.35 -4.89
CA LEU A 100 15.35 -1.31 -4.56
C LEU A 100 16.13 -1.71 -5.82
N SER A 101 17.24 -2.43 -5.62
CA SER A 101 18.05 -2.98 -6.70
C SER A 101 18.32 -4.47 -6.47
N ASP A 102 18.26 -5.27 -7.54
CA ASP A 102 18.67 -6.68 -7.56
C ASP A 102 20.16 -6.87 -7.80
N GLY A 103 20.87 -5.79 -8.11
CA GLY A 103 22.32 -5.78 -8.33
C GLY A 103 22.74 -5.71 -9.80
N ASP A 104 21.80 -5.55 -10.73
CA ASP A 104 22.12 -5.47 -12.15
C ASP A 104 22.62 -4.07 -12.56
N GLN A 105 21.99 -3.00 -12.06
CA GLN A 105 22.45 -1.62 -12.33
C GLN A 105 23.09 -0.94 -11.11
N TRP A 106 22.64 -1.25 -9.90
CA TRP A 106 23.13 -0.64 -8.65
C TRP A 106 23.45 -1.71 -7.62
N ASP A 107 23.91 -1.29 -6.45
CA ASP A 107 24.24 -2.20 -5.35
C ASP A 107 22.98 -2.98 -4.91
N LYS A 108 23.07 -4.30 -4.99
CA LYS A 108 22.01 -5.22 -4.57
C LYS A 108 21.58 -4.95 -3.14
N VAL A 109 20.28 -4.82 -2.94
CA VAL A 109 19.70 -4.76 -1.60
C VAL A 109 19.71 -6.16 -0.99
N SER A 110 20.52 -6.33 0.05
CA SER A 110 20.67 -7.60 0.74
C SER A 110 19.41 -7.97 1.54
N ARG A 111 19.25 -9.26 1.85
CA ARG A 111 18.16 -9.75 2.74
C ARG A 111 18.15 -9.01 4.10
N ALA A 112 19.32 -8.70 4.67
CA ALA A 112 19.41 -7.99 5.95
C ALA A 112 18.91 -6.55 5.84
N GLU A 113 19.29 -5.84 4.76
CA GLU A 113 18.79 -4.49 4.47
C GLU A 113 17.28 -4.50 4.26
N LEU A 114 16.76 -5.43 3.43
CA LEU A 114 15.33 -5.53 3.18
C LEU A 114 14.54 -5.82 4.45
N LYS A 115 15.03 -6.73 5.31
CA LYS A 115 14.43 -7.00 6.62
C LYS A 115 14.39 -5.75 7.49
N SER A 116 15.48 -4.98 7.51
CA SER A 116 15.55 -3.72 8.27
C SER A 116 14.55 -2.69 7.74
N LEU A 117 14.44 -2.54 6.41
CA LEU A 117 13.49 -1.63 5.77
C LEU A 117 12.04 -1.97 6.12
N ILE A 118 11.64 -3.23 5.97
CA ILE A 118 10.28 -3.69 6.32
C ILE A 118 9.98 -3.38 7.80
N ARG A 119 10.93 -3.66 8.70
CA ARG A 119 10.76 -3.35 10.12
C ARG A 119 10.60 -1.85 10.37
N LYS A 120 11.36 -0.99 9.68
CA LYS A 120 11.27 0.47 9.79
C LYS A 120 9.90 0.96 9.31
N CYS A 121 9.41 0.46 8.17
CA CYS A 121 8.07 0.79 7.67
C CYS A 121 6.97 0.36 8.67
N LYS A 122 7.07 -0.85 9.23
CA LYS A 122 6.13 -1.34 10.24
C LYS A 122 6.09 -0.45 11.48
N LYS A 123 7.24 0.02 11.98
CA LYS A 123 7.31 0.95 13.13
C LYS A 123 6.64 2.30 12.86
N LYS A 124 6.46 2.65 11.58
CA LYS A 124 5.84 3.89 11.12
C LYS A 124 4.40 3.69 10.59
N ASN A 125 3.81 2.52 10.81
CA ASN A 125 2.49 2.15 10.28
C ASN A 125 2.36 2.31 8.76
N LEU A 126 3.48 2.16 8.03
CA LEU A 126 3.54 2.25 6.58
C LEU A 126 3.49 0.86 5.96
N ILE A 127 2.60 0.66 5.00
CA ILE A 127 2.66 -0.50 4.09
C ILE A 127 3.81 -0.27 3.10
N ALA A 128 4.68 -1.27 2.97
CA ALA A 128 5.82 -1.20 2.08
C ALA A 128 5.48 -1.84 0.72
N VAL A 129 5.43 -1.03 -0.33
CA VAL A 129 5.49 -1.51 -1.71
C VAL A 129 6.96 -1.61 -2.09
N LEU A 130 7.43 -2.83 -2.32
CA LEU A 130 8.82 -3.15 -2.62
C LEU A 130 8.97 -3.33 -4.13
N GLU A 131 9.86 -2.60 -4.80
CA GLU A 131 10.05 -2.70 -6.24
C GLU A 131 11.52 -2.81 -6.64
N ILE A 132 11.82 -3.54 -7.72
CA ILE A 132 13.14 -3.60 -8.35
C ILE A 132 13.20 -2.63 -9.52
N HIS A 133 14.18 -1.70 -9.47
CA HIS A 133 14.28 -0.57 -10.41
C HIS A 133 15.22 -0.82 -11.59
N ASP A 134 16.02 -1.86 -11.53
CA ASP A 134 17.14 -2.11 -12.46
C ASP A 134 16.67 -2.29 -13.91
N GLY A 135 15.45 -2.77 -14.12
CA GLY A 135 14.87 -3.01 -15.44
C GLY A 135 14.14 -1.83 -16.08
N ALA A 136 14.15 -0.64 -15.47
CA ALA A 136 13.38 0.51 -15.94
C ALA A 136 13.70 0.87 -17.40
N GLY A 137 12.68 0.84 -18.27
CA GLY A 137 12.78 1.15 -19.69
C GLY A 137 13.53 0.12 -20.55
N LYS A 138 13.89 -1.03 -20.02
CA LYS A 138 14.53 -2.12 -20.77
C LYS A 138 13.48 -2.99 -21.44
N ASP A 139 13.84 -3.58 -22.59
CA ASP A 139 12.95 -4.48 -23.35
C ASP A 139 13.37 -5.96 -23.22
N GLU A 140 14.62 -6.22 -22.82
CA GLU A 140 15.12 -7.57 -22.67
C GLU A 140 14.47 -8.28 -21.48
N VAL A 141 13.94 -9.48 -21.71
CA VAL A 141 13.23 -10.29 -20.69
C VAL A 141 14.13 -10.65 -19.50
N SER A 142 15.46 -10.71 -19.74
CA SER A 142 16.44 -11.02 -18.69
C SER A 142 16.39 -10.06 -17.49
N TYR A 143 16.07 -8.78 -17.69
CA TYR A 143 15.91 -7.84 -16.58
C TYR A 143 14.72 -8.21 -15.68
N LEU A 144 13.59 -8.58 -16.27
CA LEU A 144 12.44 -9.09 -15.52
C LEU A 144 12.79 -10.41 -14.80
N GLU A 145 13.53 -11.30 -15.46
CA GLU A 145 13.97 -12.58 -14.89
C GLU A 145 14.90 -12.37 -13.69
N HIS A 146 15.84 -11.41 -13.74
CA HIS A 146 16.70 -11.06 -12.60
C HIS A 146 15.88 -10.55 -11.40
N ALA A 147 14.92 -9.67 -11.65
CA ALA A 147 14.00 -9.21 -10.60
C ALA A 147 13.21 -10.36 -9.98
N VAL A 148 12.70 -11.29 -10.80
CA VAL A 148 12.00 -12.49 -10.31
C VAL A 148 12.92 -13.37 -9.46
N ASP A 149 14.16 -13.58 -9.87
CA ASP A 149 15.13 -14.39 -9.13
C ASP A 149 15.48 -13.72 -7.77
N TYR A 150 15.61 -12.40 -7.74
CA TYR A 150 15.78 -11.65 -6.50
C TYR A 150 14.59 -11.86 -5.53
N TRP A 151 13.36 -11.77 -6.02
CA TRP A 151 12.19 -11.99 -5.16
C TRP A 151 12.11 -13.42 -4.62
N ILE A 152 12.50 -14.42 -5.44
CA ILE A 152 12.57 -15.83 -5.01
C ILE A 152 13.62 -16.00 -3.89
N GLU A 153 14.76 -15.32 -3.97
CA GLU A 153 15.76 -15.31 -2.89
C GLU A 153 15.17 -14.73 -1.59
N MET A 154 14.26 -13.76 -1.68
CA MET A 154 13.63 -13.07 -0.55
C MET A 154 12.33 -13.76 -0.04
N LYS A 155 11.89 -14.85 -0.65
CA LYS A 155 10.54 -15.44 -0.46
C LYS A 155 10.14 -15.67 1.00
N ASP A 156 11.04 -16.19 1.85
CA ASP A 156 10.72 -16.48 3.25
C ASP A 156 10.47 -15.17 4.03
N LEU A 157 11.31 -14.14 3.79
CA LEU A 157 11.14 -12.82 4.40
C LEU A 157 9.83 -12.16 3.94
N LEU A 158 9.50 -12.29 2.67
CA LEU A 158 8.23 -11.79 2.11
C LEU A 158 7.03 -12.51 2.73
N GLY A 159 7.07 -13.84 2.85
CA GLY A 159 6.03 -14.66 3.46
C GLY A 159 5.79 -14.32 4.93
N GLU A 160 6.88 -14.13 5.72
CA GLU A 160 6.80 -13.68 7.13
C GLU A 160 6.15 -12.30 7.28
N ASN A 161 6.18 -11.47 6.24
CA ASN A 161 5.71 -10.08 6.27
C ASN A 161 4.59 -9.78 5.27
N LYS A 162 3.88 -10.79 4.74
CA LYS A 162 2.86 -10.62 3.68
C LYS A 162 1.71 -9.67 4.04
N ALA A 163 1.44 -9.47 5.32
CA ALA A 163 0.45 -8.51 5.80
C ALA A 163 0.91 -7.03 5.73
N TYR A 164 2.19 -6.79 5.50
CA TYR A 164 2.83 -5.48 5.57
C TYR A 164 3.55 -5.09 4.28
N THR A 165 3.64 -6.03 3.33
CA THR A 165 4.44 -5.85 2.12
C THR A 165 3.67 -6.28 0.87
N ILE A 166 3.84 -5.50 -0.20
CA ILE A 166 3.34 -5.77 -1.55
C ILE A 166 4.55 -5.74 -2.48
N VAL A 167 4.60 -6.65 -3.44
CA VAL A 167 5.75 -6.82 -4.34
C VAL A 167 5.42 -6.25 -5.71
N ASN A 168 6.03 -5.14 -6.08
CA ASN A 168 6.06 -4.65 -7.45
C ASN A 168 7.22 -5.33 -8.19
N ILE A 169 6.90 -6.21 -9.12
CA ILE A 169 7.86 -7.19 -9.66
C ILE A 169 9.09 -6.51 -10.26
N ALA A 170 8.88 -5.54 -11.16
CA ALA A 170 9.93 -4.77 -11.80
C ALA A 170 9.38 -3.40 -12.22
N ASN A 171 10.06 -2.33 -11.83
CA ASN A 171 9.70 -0.97 -12.19
C ASN A 171 9.82 -0.76 -13.70
N GLU A 172 8.73 -0.27 -14.31
CA GLU A 172 8.72 0.21 -15.70
C GLU A 172 9.41 -0.71 -16.72
N TRP A 173 9.49 -2.01 -16.39
CA TRP A 173 10.05 -2.95 -17.34
C TRP A 173 9.16 -3.02 -18.59
N TYR A 174 9.78 -3.11 -19.74
CA TYR A 174 9.29 -3.01 -21.11
C TYR A 174 9.07 -1.55 -21.53
N GLY A 175 10.17 -0.92 -21.99
CA GLY A 175 10.19 0.48 -22.40
C GLY A 175 9.44 0.77 -23.69
N THR A 176 9.24 -0.24 -24.56
CA THR A 176 8.56 -0.08 -25.84
C THR A 176 7.02 0.00 -25.70
N TYR A 177 6.40 0.65 -26.69
CA TYR A 177 4.92 0.77 -26.85
C TYR A 177 4.35 -0.26 -27.85
N ASN A 178 5.21 -1.08 -28.43
CA ASN A 178 4.85 -2.09 -29.43
C ASN A 178 5.08 -3.48 -28.86
N ASP A 179 4.58 -4.53 -29.56
CA ASP A 179 4.74 -5.94 -29.18
C ASP A 179 4.33 -6.24 -27.74
N LEU A 180 3.13 -5.81 -27.39
CA LEU A 180 2.58 -5.99 -26.04
C LEU A 180 2.35 -7.47 -25.67
N GLU A 181 2.30 -8.35 -26.65
CA GLU A 181 2.26 -9.79 -26.45
C GLU A 181 3.52 -10.30 -25.74
N THR A 182 4.70 -9.79 -26.09
CA THR A 182 5.96 -10.10 -25.39
C THR A 182 5.90 -9.63 -23.93
N TRP A 183 5.41 -8.42 -23.66
CA TRP A 183 5.21 -7.92 -22.30
C TRP A 183 4.26 -8.83 -21.51
N ARG A 184 3.08 -9.18 -22.08
CA ARG A 184 2.10 -10.06 -21.46
C ARG A 184 2.70 -11.44 -21.13
N ASP A 185 3.33 -12.08 -22.11
CA ASP A 185 3.82 -13.45 -21.98
C ASP A 185 4.96 -13.53 -20.96
N ALA A 186 5.84 -12.53 -20.93
CA ALA A 186 6.90 -12.44 -19.94
C ALA A 186 6.33 -12.27 -18.51
N TYR A 187 5.35 -11.40 -18.29
CA TYR A 187 4.72 -11.27 -16.99
C TYR A 187 3.89 -12.49 -16.59
N ILE A 188 3.23 -13.19 -17.53
CA ILE A 188 2.59 -14.50 -17.25
C ILE A 188 3.63 -15.49 -16.72
N ASN A 189 4.80 -15.56 -17.32
CA ASN A 189 5.88 -16.45 -16.88
C ASN A 189 6.46 -16.01 -15.54
N ALA A 190 6.69 -14.70 -15.33
CA ALA A 190 7.18 -14.13 -14.08
C ALA A 190 6.25 -14.44 -12.90
N VAL A 191 4.95 -14.17 -13.06
CA VAL A 191 3.93 -14.44 -12.03
C VAL A 191 3.89 -15.93 -11.69
N LYS A 192 3.85 -16.82 -12.70
CA LYS A 192 3.88 -18.29 -12.47
C LYS A 192 5.13 -18.70 -11.69
N LYS A 193 6.31 -18.22 -12.09
CA LYS A 193 7.59 -18.55 -11.44
C LYS A 193 7.61 -18.11 -9.97
N LEU A 194 7.12 -16.90 -9.67
CA LEU A 194 6.99 -16.41 -8.31
C LEU A 194 6.02 -17.25 -7.46
N ARG A 195 4.86 -17.58 -8.02
CA ARG A 195 3.86 -18.41 -7.34
C ARG A 195 4.33 -19.85 -7.12
N ASP A 196 5.05 -20.42 -8.08
CA ASP A 196 5.62 -21.76 -7.95
C ASP A 196 6.73 -21.81 -6.91
N ALA A 197 7.45 -20.71 -6.70
CA ALA A 197 8.41 -20.57 -5.60
C ALA A 197 7.75 -20.39 -4.22
N GLY A 198 6.43 -20.18 -4.13
CA GLY A 198 5.68 -20.03 -2.88
C GLY A 198 5.50 -18.58 -2.42
N ILE A 199 5.70 -17.58 -3.27
CA ILE A 199 5.40 -16.18 -2.94
C ILE A 199 3.89 -15.96 -3.06
N GLU A 200 3.22 -15.68 -1.93
CA GLU A 200 1.78 -15.43 -1.82
C GLU A 200 1.42 -13.93 -1.75
N ASN A 201 2.41 -13.06 -1.52
CA ASN A 201 2.21 -11.62 -1.47
C ASN A 201 1.42 -11.10 -2.67
N THR A 202 0.63 -10.04 -2.50
CA THR A 202 0.08 -9.30 -3.63
C THR A 202 1.21 -8.84 -4.54
N LEU A 203 1.08 -9.12 -5.84
CA LEU A 203 2.03 -8.69 -6.86
C LEU A 203 1.50 -7.44 -7.56
N ILE A 204 2.40 -6.54 -7.98
CA ILE A 204 2.11 -5.43 -8.87
C ILE A 204 2.88 -5.64 -10.17
N VAL A 205 2.19 -5.46 -11.28
CA VAL A 205 2.73 -5.45 -12.63
C VAL A 205 2.58 -4.04 -13.20
N ASP A 206 3.69 -3.41 -13.56
CA ASP A 206 3.66 -2.09 -14.19
C ASP A 206 3.29 -2.20 -15.68
N SER A 207 2.58 -1.21 -16.21
CA SER A 207 2.26 -1.15 -17.63
C SER A 207 3.53 -1.00 -18.49
N ALA A 208 3.45 -1.41 -19.75
CA ALA A 208 4.53 -1.20 -20.73
C ALA A 208 4.76 0.29 -21.00
N GLY A 209 5.76 0.60 -21.85
CA GLY A 209 6.05 1.96 -22.28
C GLY A 209 6.50 2.86 -21.13
N TRP A 210 7.51 2.42 -20.37
CA TRP A 210 7.96 3.15 -19.18
C TRP A 210 6.82 3.35 -18.16
N GLY A 211 6.07 2.31 -17.88
CA GLY A 211 4.93 2.40 -16.96
C GLY A 211 3.75 3.26 -17.45
N GLN A 212 3.83 3.87 -18.65
CA GLN A 212 2.86 4.86 -19.11
C GLN A 212 1.88 4.38 -20.18
N TYR A 213 2.05 3.15 -20.70
CA TYR A 213 1.16 2.63 -21.73
C TYR A 213 0.02 1.80 -21.13
N ALA A 214 -0.96 2.50 -20.58
CA ALA A 214 -2.10 1.90 -19.89
C ALA A 214 -2.80 0.79 -20.70
N ASP A 215 -2.84 0.90 -22.04
CA ASP A 215 -3.49 -0.10 -22.91
C ASP A 215 -2.90 -1.51 -22.74
N SER A 216 -1.63 -1.65 -22.35
CA SER A 216 -1.04 -2.96 -22.07
C SER A 216 -1.79 -3.67 -20.93
N VAL A 217 -2.01 -2.97 -19.82
CA VAL A 217 -2.76 -3.46 -18.66
C VAL A 217 -4.24 -3.61 -18.99
N LEU A 218 -4.85 -2.62 -19.62
CA LEU A 218 -6.29 -2.62 -19.93
C LEU A 218 -6.68 -3.74 -20.89
N LYS A 219 -5.77 -4.13 -21.80
CA LYS A 219 -5.98 -5.21 -22.77
C LYS A 219 -5.63 -6.58 -22.23
N TYR A 220 -4.49 -6.70 -21.55
CA TYR A 220 -3.90 -8.00 -21.21
C TYR A 220 -3.85 -8.31 -19.71
N GLY A 221 -4.17 -7.35 -18.83
CA GLY A 221 -4.10 -7.55 -17.38
C GLY A 221 -4.89 -8.76 -16.89
N ASN A 222 -6.08 -8.99 -17.44
CA ASN A 222 -6.90 -10.16 -17.10
C ASN A 222 -6.30 -11.51 -17.59
N GLU A 223 -5.44 -11.50 -18.60
CA GLU A 223 -4.72 -12.72 -19.03
C GLU A 223 -3.62 -13.05 -18.03
N ILE A 224 -2.89 -12.02 -17.56
CA ILE A 224 -1.88 -12.16 -16.53
C ILE A 224 -2.52 -12.62 -15.20
N LEU A 225 -3.64 -11.98 -14.78
CA LEU A 225 -4.36 -12.34 -13.57
C LEU A 225 -4.88 -13.79 -13.61
N LYS A 226 -5.36 -14.28 -14.76
CA LYS A 226 -5.79 -15.68 -14.92
C LYS A 226 -4.63 -16.67 -14.80
N ALA A 227 -3.41 -16.25 -15.08
CA ALA A 227 -2.22 -17.08 -14.94
C ALA A 227 -1.71 -17.15 -13.49
N ASP A 228 -2.17 -16.23 -12.62
CA ASP A 228 -1.88 -16.19 -11.20
C ASP A 228 -2.79 -17.18 -10.44
N LYS A 229 -2.22 -18.28 -9.96
CA LYS A 229 -2.98 -19.30 -9.20
C LYS A 229 -3.57 -18.78 -7.88
N GLU A 230 -3.00 -17.68 -7.31
CA GLU A 230 -3.51 -17.02 -6.12
C GLU A 230 -4.55 -15.92 -6.46
N ALA A 231 -4.73 -15.59 -7.75
CA ALA A 231 -5.57 -14.48 -8.23
C ALA A 231 -5.27 -13.16 -7.49
N ASN A 232 -4.02 -12.93 -7.11
CA ASN A 232 -3.57 -11.85 -6.22
C ASN A 232 -2.53 -10.94 -6.89
N THR A 233 -2.83 -10.54 -8.15
CA THR A 233 -2.02 -9.60 -8.92
C THR A 233 -2.84 -8.35 -9.20
N MET A 234 -2.29 -7.17 -8.87
CA MET A 234 -2.80 -5.86 -9.25
C MET A 234 -1.86 -5.21 -10.27
N PHE A 235 -2.28 -4.10 -10.85
CA PHE A 235 -1.57 -3.46 -11.94
C PHE A 235 -1.31 -1.99 -11.65
N ALA A 236 -0.16 -1.48 -12.10
CA ALA A 236 0.16 -0.08 -11.95
C ALA A 236 0.31 0.63 -13.30
N VAL A 237 -0.09 1.89 -13.32
CA VAL A 237 0.16 2.85 -14.41
C VAL A 237 0.89 4.03 -13.80
N HIS A 238 1.97 4.46 -14.46
CA HIS A 238 2.71 5.68 -14.11
C HIS A 238 2.15 6.84 -14.93
N MET A 239 1.54 7.80 -14.24
CA MET A 239 0.82 8.89 -14.92
C MET A 239 1.66 10.14 -15.04
N TYR A 240 2.52 10.15 -16.05
CA TYR A 240 3.30 11.33 -16.47
C TYR A 240 2.76 11.92 -17.78
N GLY A 241 3.66 12.39 -18.66
CA GLY A 241 3.30 13.11 -19.88
C GLY A 241 2.49 12.33 -20.92
N THR A 242 2.42 11.00 -20.83
CA THR A 242 1.60 10.16 -21.72
C THR A 242 0.28 9.77 -21.05
N ALA A 243 0.35 9.05 -19.94
CA ALA A 243 -0.85 8.54 -19.24
C ALA A 243 -1.54 9.60 -18.38
N GLY A 244 -0.82 10.63 -17.92
CA GLY A 244 -1.34 11.73 -17.12
C GLY A 244 -1.53 13.05 -17.89
N LYS A 245 -1.48 13.04 -19.23
CA LYS A 245 -1.42 14.25 -20.06
C LYS A 245 -2.59 15.20 -19.93
N ASN A 246 -3.77 14.70 -19.60
CA ASN A 246 -4.99 15.49 -19.40
C ASN A 246 -6.06 14.70 -18.64
N GLU A 247 -7.09 15.41 -18.18
CA GLU A 247 -8.24 14.88 -17.43
C GLU A 247 -8.93 13.70 -18.14
N GLU A 248 -9.20 13.82 -19.44
CA GLU A 248 -9.89 12.78 -20.21
C GLU A 248 -9.09 11.47 -20.22
N THR A 249 -7.78 11.55 -20.44
CA THR A 249 -6.90 10.37 -20.46
C THR A 249 -6.88 9.68 -19.10
N VAL A 250 -6.75 10.45 -18.01
CA VAL A 250 -6.74 9.92 -16.63
C VAL A 250 -8.07 9.21 -16.32
N LYS A 251 -9.20 9.88 -16.55
CA LYS A 251 -10.53 9.33 -16.28
C LYS A 251 -10.82 8.08 -17.12
N ASN A 252 -10.51 8.13 -18.41
CA ASN A 252 -10.71 6.98 -19.30
C ASN A 252 -9.87 5.76 -18.88
N THR A 253 -8.65 5.97 -18.43
CA THR A 253 -7.80 4.88 -17.93
C THR A 253 -8.43 4.22 -16.69
N ILE A 254 -8.80 5.02 -15.70
CA ILE A 254 -9.40 4.54 -14.45
C ILE A 254 -10.76 3.86 -14.71
N ASP A 255 -11.65 4.48 -15.48
CA ASP A 255 -12.97 3.91 -15.78
C ASP A 255 -12.85 2.60 -16.55
N THR A 256 -11.89 2.51 -17.50
CA THR A 256 -11.68 1.28 -18.27
C THR A 256 -11.10 0.16 -17.38
N ALA A 257 -10.19 0.48 -16.46
CA ALA A 257 -9.68 -0.50 -15.50
C ALA A 257 -10.81 -1.05 -14.62
N ILE A 258 -11.66 -0.17 -14.08
CA ILE A 258 -12.84 -0.56 -13.28
C ILE A 258 -13.79 -1.43 -14.10
N LYS A 259 -14.13 -1.01 -15.32
CA LYS A 259 -15.01 -1.78 -16.22
C LYS A 259 -14.46 -3.17 -16.52
N ASN A 260 -13.14 -3.29 -16.64
CA ASN A 260 -12.45 -4.56 -16.90
C ASN A 260 -12.20 -5.39 -15.63
N ASN A 261 -12.68 -4.93 -14.48
CA ASN A 261 -12.45 -5.56 -13.18
C ASN A 261 -10.96 -5.73 -12.85
N ILE A 262 -10.16 -4.70 -13.09
CA ILE A 262 -8.72 -4.65 -12.83
C ILE A 262 -8.48 -3.83 -11.57
N CYS A 263 -7.78 -4.40 -10.58
CA CYS A 263 -7.27 -3.67 -9.43
C CYS A 263 -6.10 -2.79 -9.88
N LEU A 264 -6.35 -1.48 -9.95
CA LEU A 264 -5.41 -0.48 -10.47
C LEU A 264 -4.74 0.30 -9.34
N LEU A 265 -3.46 0.62 -9.53
CA LEU A 265 -2.68 1.58 -8.74
C LEU A 265 -2.10 2.64 -9.69
N ILE A 266 -2.11 3.90 -9.29
CA ILE A 266 -1.25 4.91 -9.89
C ILE A 266 0.08 4.81 -9.15
N GLY A 267 1.03 4.03 -9.70
CA GLY A 267 2.29 3.68 -9.04
C GLY A 267 3.25 4.84 -8.93
N GLU A 268 3.21 5.73 -9.90
CA GLU A 268 3.96 6.98 -9.95
C GLU A 268 3.17 8.07 -10.65
N PHE A 269 3.33 9.30 -10.21
CA PHE A 269 2.91 10.50 -10.92
C PHE A 269 3.60 11.74 -10.33
N GLY A 270 3.66 12.79 -11.12
CA GLY A 270 4.16 14.10 -10.70
C GLY A 270 3.24 15.21 -11.22
N TRP A 271 3.50 16.45 -10.83
CA TRP A 271 2.73 17.60 -11.32
C TRP A 271 3.18 18.08 -12.72
N LYS A 272 4.37 17.66 -13.12
CA LYS A 272 5.04 18.07 -14.37
C LYS A 272 5.94 16.93 -14.86
N HIS A 273 6.15 16.86 -16.16
CA HIS A 273 7.10 15.92 -16.76
C HIS A 273 7.63 16.46 -18.10
N ASN A 274 8.96 16.45 -18.30
CA ASN A 274 9.64 16.87 -19.54
C ASN A 274 9.14 18.22 -20.08
N GLY A 275 8.91 19.20 -19.19
CA GLY A 275 8.44 20.54 -19.55
C GLY A 275 6.93 20.69 -19.76
N GLY A 276 6.16 19.58 -19.75
CA GLY A 276 4.71 19.57 -19.84
C GLY A 276 4.02 19.38 -18.49
N ASN A 277 2.80 19.91 -18.33
CA ASN A 277 1.99 19.68 -17.16
C ASN A 277 1.40 18.25 -17.19
N VAL A 278 1.21 17.68 -15.99
CA VAL A 278 0.45 16.47 -15.75
C VAL A 278 -0.88 16.86 -15.07
N ALA A 279 -1.95 16.18 -15.40
CA ALA A 279 -3.27 16.42 -14.78
C ALA A 279 -3.34 15.83 -13.37
N TYR A 280 -2.37 16.18 -12.51
CA TYR A 280 -2.19 15.62 -11.18
C TYR A 280 -3.40 15.88 -10.27
N ASP A 281 -4.06 17.03 -10.40
CA ASP A 281 -5.29 17.34 -9.66
C ASP A 281 -6.39 16.31 -9.98
N THR A 282 -6.57 16.00 -11.27
CA THR A 282 -7.51 14.98 -11.71
C THR A 282 -7.09 13.58 -11.23
N ILE A 283 -5.79 13.26 -11.26
CA ILE A 283 -5.28 11.98 -10.74
C ILE A 283 -5.68 11.83 -9.28
N MET A 284 -5.42 12.82 -8.44
CA MET A 284 -5.72 12.77 -7.01
C MET A 284 -7.22 12.75 -6.74
N GLN A 285 -8.00 13.65 -7.36
CA GLN A 285 -9.43 13.73 -7.21
C GLN A 285 -10.11 12.44 -7.66
N TYR A 286 -9.90 12.04 -8.91
CA TYR A 286 -10.63 10.93 -9.49
C TYR A 286 -10.24 9.58 -8.89
N SER A 287 -8.96 9.41 -8.52
CA SER A 287 -8.52 8.25 -7.74
C SER A 287 -9.21 8.18 -6.38
N THR A 288 -9.41 9.32 -5.72
CA THR A 288 -10.13 9.38 -4.44
C THR A 288 -11.61 9.03 -4.62
N GLU A 289 -12.28 9.60 -5.61
CA GLU A 289 -13.70 9.30 -5.93
C GLU A 289 -13.94 7.82 -6.27
N LYS A 290 -12.93 7.14 -6.81
CA LYS A 290 -13.01 5.73 -7.27
C LYS A 290 -12.32 4.73 -6.35
N ASN A 291 -11.80 5.13 -5.20
CA ASN A 291 -11.02 4.30 -4.29
C ASN A 291 -9.79 3.66 -4.96
N ILE A 292 -9.15 4.35 -5.88
CA ILE A 292 -7.90 3.91 -6.52
C ILE A 292 -6.71 4.42 -5.69
N GLY A 293 -5.71 3.56 -5.47
CA GLY A 293 -4.47 3.94 -4.81
C GLY A 293 -3.62 4.89 -5.67
N TYR A 294 -2.89 5.82 -5.05
CA TYR A 294 -1.87 6.61 -5.72
C TYR A 294 -0.61 6.78 -4.88
N LEU A 295 0.56 6.77 -5.55
CA LEU A 295 1.88 6.98 -4.96
C LEU A 295 2.64 8.02 -5.80
N ALA A 296 2.95 9.16 -5.21
CA ALA A 296 3.60 10.25 -5.93
C ALA A 296 5.10 10.00 -6.10
N TRP A 297 5.66 10.41 -7.23
CA TRP A 297 7.10 10.46 -7.45
C TRP A 297 7.60 11.89 -7.16
N SER A 298 8.58 12.07 -6.29
CA SER A 298 9.05 11.19 -5.23
C SER A 298 9.32 12.02 -3.98
N TRP A 299 9.58 11.38 -2.83
CA TRP A 299 9.79 12.10 -1.57
C TRP A 299 10.84 13.18 -1.70
N LYS A 300 12.07 12.80 -2.11
CA LYS A 300 13.18 13.72 -2.30
C LYS A 300 14.33 13.03 -3.04
N GLY A 301 15.22 13.85 -3.62
CA GLY A 301 16.51 13.42 -4.17
C GLY A 301 16.54 13.28 -5.68
N ASN A 302 15.55 13.84 -6.36
CA ASN A 302 15.59 13.93 -7.82
C ASN A 302 16.76 14.79 -8.28
N GLY A 303 17.41 14.41 -9.40
CA GLY A 303 18.49 15.18 -10.01
C GLY A 303 18.03 16.57 -10.46
N ASP A 304 18.98 17.46 -10.69
CA ASP A 304 18.73 18.89 -10.96
C ASP A 304 17.69 19.13 -12.06
N ASP A 305 17.71 18.34 -13.13
CA ASP A 305 16.80 18.48 -14.28
C ASP A 305 15.35 18.11 -13.94
N VAL A 306 15.13 17.32 -12.91
CA VAL A 306 13.83 16.81 -12.46
C VAL A 306 13.54 17.05 -10.97
N SER A 307 14.34 17.90 -10.32
CA SER A 307 14.19 18.27 -8.91
C SER A 307 12.82 18.90 -8.58
N TYR A 308 12.10 19.37 -9.60
CA TYR A 308 10.72 19.83 -9.48
C TYR A 308 9.75 18.71 -9.05
N LEU A 309 10.17 17.44 -9.10
CA LEU A 309 9.39 16.29 -8.62
C LEU A 309 9.60 16.01 -7.12
N ASP A 310 10.54 16.66 -6.45
CA ASP A 310 10.71 16.55 -5.02
C ASP A 310 9.46 17.04 -4.29
N VAL A 311 8.86 16.17 -3.47
CA VAL A 311 7.72 16.51 -2.61
C VAL A 311 8.17 17.41 -1.47
N SER A 312 9.34 17.14 -0.90
CA SER A 312 9.91 17.92 0.20
C SER A 312 11.31 18.43 -0.13
N ARG A 313 11.66 19.63 0.39
CA ARG A 313 13.01 20.19 0.30
C ARG A 313 13.97 19.58 1.33
N ASP A 314 13.42 18.98 2.39
CA ASP A 314 14.18 18.24 3.39
C ASP A 314 13.69 16.79 3.51
N TRP A 315 14.49 15.93 4.13
CA TRP A 315 14.10 14.53 4.32
C TRP A 315 13.02 14.33 5.37
N ALA A 316 12.86 15.26 6.31
CA ALA A 316 11.91 15.18 7.42
C ALA A 316 10.49 15.63 7.05
N GLY A 317 10.27 16.18 5.84
CA GLY A 317 8.94 16.61 5.38
C GLY A 317 8.41 17.88 6.03
N VAL A 318 9.28 18.67 6.65
CA VAL A 318 8.89 19.93 7.29
C VAL A 318 8.74 21.06 6.28
N ASP A 319 9.57 21.06 5.23
CA ASP A 319 9.55 22.06 4.15
C ASP A 319 9.04 21.45 2.84
N LEU A 320 7.72 21.32 2.72
CA LEU A 320 7.09 20.84 1.48
C LEU A 320 7.25 21.84 0.34
N THR A 321 7.52 21.32 -0.87
CA THR A 321 7.59 22.16 -2.06
C THR A 321 6.24 22.80 -2.37
N THR A 322 6.28 24.04 -2.87
CA THR A 322 5.05 24.85 -3.05
C THR A 322 4.18 24.31 -4.18
N GLU A 323 4.82 23.94 -5.29
CA GLU A 323 4.16 23.52 -6.52
C GLU A 323 3.70 22.08 -6.48
N TRP A 324 4.36 21.21 -5.72
CA TRP A 324 4.11 19.79 -5.68
C TRP A 324 3.76 19.26 -4.29
N GLY A 325 4.65 19.43 -3.31
CA GLY A 325 4.48 18.83 -1.99
C GLY A 325 3.24 19.32 -1.25
N LYS A 326 2.96 20.64 -1.27
CA LYS A 326 1.78 21.18 -0.61
C LYS A 326 0.47 20.70 -1.23
N PRO A 327 0.25 20.78 -2.56
CA PRO A 327 -0.94 20.20 -3.17
C PRO A 327 -1.11 18.71 -2.89
N LEU A 328 -0.03 17.92 -2.99
CA LEU A 328 -0.05 16.48 -2.75
C LEU A 328 -0.42 16.12 -1.31
N VAL A 329 0.11 16.86 -0.34
CA VAL A 329 -0.03 16.52 1.09
C VAL A 329 -1.23 17.21 1.72
N GLU A 330 -1.43 18.51 1.46
CA GLU A 330 -2.38 19.39 2.15
C GLU A 330 -3.58 19.79 1.28
N GLY A 331 -3.63 19.37 0.02
CA GLY A 331 -4.74 19.64 -0.89
C GLY A 331 -6.01 18.86 -0.50
N GLU A 332 -7.17 19.26 -1.04
CA GLU A 332 -8.48 18.65 -0.78
C GLU A 332 -8.51 17.13 -1.01
N TYR A 333 -7.79 16.66 -2.04
CA TYR A 333 -7.64 15.23 -2.35
C TYR A 333 -6.25 14.71 -1.99
N GLY A 334 -5.54 15.43 -1.12
CA GLY A 334 -4.19 15.13 -0.69
C GLY A 334 -4.10 14.01 0.34
N ILE A 335 -2.86 13.66 0.66
CA ILE A 335 -2.56 12.54 1.55
C ILE A 335 -3.22 12.73 2.92
N LYS A 336 -3.11 13.92 3.55
CA LYS A 336 -3.67 14.18 4.89
C LYS A 336 -5.18 13.98 4.96
N GLU A 337 -5.91 14.35 3.91
CA GLU A 337 -7.36 14.29 3.90
C GLU A 337 -7.90 12.91 3.50
N THR A 338 -7.15 12.14 2.72
CA THR A 338 -7.66 10.92 2.08
C THR A 338 -7.01 9.63 2.56
N SER A 339 -5.90 9.71 3.29
CA SER A 339 -5.18 8.56 3.82
C SER A 339 -5.88 7.98 5.06
N LYS A 340 -5.86 6.65 5.16
CA LYS A 340 -6.28 5.91 6.36
C LYS A 340 -5.22 4.89 6.70
N THR A 341 -4.83 4.81 7.95
CA THR A 341 -3.91 3.77 8.42
C THR A 341 -4.50 2.38 8.16
N CYS A 342 -3.68 1.47 7.66
CA CYS A 342 -4.11 0.10 7.37
C CYS A 342 -4.59 -0.60 8.65
N SER A 343 -5.66 -1.41 8.55
CA SER A 343 -6.26 -2.07 9.70
C SER A 343 -5.30 -3.05 10.40
N VAL A 344 -4.28 -3.53 9.70
CA VAL A 344 -3.25 -4.40 10.30
C VAL A 344 -2.46 -3.73 11.42
N TYR A 345 -2.51 -2.39 11.51
CA TYR A 345 -1.87 -1.60 12.57
C TYR A 345 -2.86 -1.11 13.64
N THR A 346 -4.17 -1.11 13.35
CA THR A 346 -5.16 -0.44 14.21
C THR A 346 -6.22 -1.35 14.79
N LYS A 347 -6.60 -2.42 14.11
CA LYS A 347 -7.78 -3.25 14.46
C LYS A 347 -7.67 -3.93 15.81
N TYR A 348 -6.47 -4.32 16.22
CA TYR A 348 -6.18 -4.98 17.49
C TYR A 348 -4.99 -4.32 18.21
N ALA A 349 -4.67 -3.07 17.88
CA ALA A 349 -3.71 -2.32 18.67
C ALA A 349 -4.30 -2.16 20.08
N SER A 350 -3.67 -2.76 21.08
CA SER A 350 -3.97 -2.45 22.48
C SER A 350 -3.56 -0.99 22.71
N ASP A 351 -4.27 -0.25 23.55
CA ASP A 351 -3.89 1.09 24.03
C ASP A 351 -2.57 1.06 24.86
N ASP A 352 -1.89 -0.09 24.87
CA ASP A 352 -0.69 -0.33 25.65
C ASP A 352 0.57 0.09 24.87
N THR A 353 0.86 1.40 24.93
CA THR A 353 2.16 1.94 24.56
C THR A 353 3.14 1.76 25.72
N SER A 354 3.39 0.53 26.16
CA SER A 354 4.46 0.25 27.13
C SER A 354 5.27 -0.98 26.73
N SER A 355 6.53 -0.70 26.44
CA SER A 355 7.68 -1.60 26.53
C SER A 355 7.75 -2.80 25.58
N ASP A 356 8.42 -2.60 24.46
CA ASP A 356 9.37 -3.57 23.95
C ASP A 356 10.62 -2.83 23.44
N ASP A 357 11.43 -2.43 24.39
CA ASP A 357 12.80 -2.02 24.12
C ASP A 357 13.75 -3.04 24.76
N GLU A 358 14.82 -3.32 24.01
CA GLU A 358 15.99 -4.08 24.45
C GLU A 358 15.82 -5.58 24.71
N THR A 359 16.13 -6.38 23.67
CA THR A 359 17.21 -7.39 23.75
C THR A 359 17.39 -8.04 22.38
N ALA A 360 18.48 -7.72 21.70
CA ALA A 360 19.19 -8.67 20.82
C ALA A 360 20.51 -8.06 20.35
N GLU A 361 21.58 -8.59 20.91
CA GLU A 361 22.93 -8.55 20.34
C GLU A 361 23.01 -9.22 18.96
#